data_92124ca3bca13fdaef225c3b68935236
#
_entry.id   92124ca3bca13fdaef225c3b68935236
#
_cell.length_a   1.000
_cell.length_b   1.000
_cell.length_c   1.000
_cell.angle_alpha   90.00
_cell.angle_beta   90.00
_cell.angle_gamma   90.00
#
_symmetry.space_group_name_H-M   'P 1'
#
loop_
_entity.id
_entity.type
_entity.pdbx_description
1 polymer ?
#
loop_
_entity_poly.entity_id
_entity_poly.type
_entity_poly.pdbx_seq_one_letter_code
_entity_poly.pdbx_strand_id
1 'polypeptide(L)'
;MDYRLRQATLDDADALVHHRIAMFTDMGVPIDALGLGAVFRPWLAEMMPKGRYRAWVVETDLAGIVSGGGITILQWPPGPGYLGDRLAFVYNVYTEPDHRRRGLGRMVMDAIHAWCRDEGIRSLALNASRTGQPLYESMGYVATPSPMMFLALE
;
A
#
# COMPACT_ATOMS: atom_id res chain seq x y z
N MET A 1 -9.07 -20.62 -8.69
CA MET A 1 -8.51 -20.42 -7.35
C MET A 1 -9.36 -19.38 -6.61
N ASP A 2 -9.69 -19.66 -5.39
CA ASP A 2 -10.61 -18.83 -4.61
C ASP A 2 -9.83 -17.78 -3.81
N TYR A 3 -9.89 -16.54 -4.25
CA TYR A 3 -9.22 -15.41 -3.62
C TYR A 3 -10.18 -14.68 -2.70
N ARG A 4 -9.77 -14.47 -1.46
CA ARG A 4 -10.57 -13.74 -0.47
C ARG A 4 -9.82 -12.50 -0.01
N LEU A 5 -10.50 -11.37 -0.08
CA LEU A 5 -9.97 -10.09 0.41
C LEU A 5 -10.49 -9.84 1.83
N ARG A 6 -9.63 -9.36 2.70
CA ARG A 6 -10.00 -8.90 4.04
C ARG A 6 -9.04 -7.82 4.53
N GLN A 7 -9.47 -7.10 5.55
CA GLN A 7 -8.53 -6.23 6.26
C GLN A 7 -7.49 -7.07 7.00
N ALA A 8 -6.25 -6.56 7.00
CA ALA A 8 -5.15 -7.18 7.73
C ALA A 8 -5.20 -6.83 9.21
N THR A 9 -4.67 -7.73 10.02
CA THR A 9 -4.45 -7.50 11.45
C THR A 9 -2.96 -7.68 11.78
N LEU A 10 -2.57 -7.46 13.02
CA LEU A 10 -1.18 -7.69 13.45
C LEU A 10 -0.76 -9.15 13.32
N ASP A 11 -1.71 -10.09 13.29
CA ASP A 11 -1.39 -11.49 13.02
C ASP A 11 -0.81 -11.69 11.62
N ASP A 12 -1.02 -10.74 10.72
CA ASP A 12 -0.49 -10.76 9.36
C ASP A 12 0.86 -10.07 9.21
N ALA A 13 1.49 -9.67 10.30
CA ALA A 13 2.72 -8.86 10.27
C ALA A 13 3.82 -9.51 9.44
N ASP A 14 3.99 -10.83 9.50
CA ASP A 14 5.00 -11.52 8.70
C ASP A 14 4.79 -11.31 7.21
N ALA A 15 3.54 -11.43 6.74
CA ALA A 15 3.21 -11.20 5.33
C ALA A 15 3.41 -9.74 4.95
N LEU A 16 3.02 -8.79 5.80
CA LEU A 16 3.17 -7.36 5.53
C LEU A 16 4.65 -6.96 5.43
N VAL A 17 5.48 -7.49 6.31
CA VAL A 17 6.94 -7.27 6.26
C VAL A 17 7.51 -7.87 4.97
N HIS A 18 7.12 -9.10 4.64
CA HIS A 18 7.55 -9.75 3.41
C HIS A 18 7.17 -8.93 2.16
N HIS A 19 5.94 -8.44 2.08
CA HIS A 19 5.47 -7.66 0.94
C HIS A 19 6.29 -6.38 0.74
N ARG A 20 6.62 -5.68 1.83
CA ARG A 20 7.41 -4.46 1.73
C ARG A 20 8.81 -4.74 1.22
N ILE A 21 9.46 -5.75 1.75
CA ILE A 21 10.80 -6.14 1.32
C ILE A 21 10.78 -6.62 -0.13
N ALA A 22 9.84 -7.50 -0.47
CA ALA A 22 9.73 -8.06 -1.82
C ALA A 22 9.41 -6.99 -2.87
N MET A 23 8.56 -6.03 -2.51
CA MET A 23 8.22 -4.92 -3.40
C MET A 23 9.46 -4.11 -3.78
N PHE A 24 10.28 -3.71 -2.83
CA PHE A 24 11.50 -2.97 -3.11
C PHE A 24 12.51 -3.82 -3.88
N THR A 25 12.62 -5.10 -3.54
CA THR A 25 13.49 -6.04 -4.27
C THR A 25 13.09 -6.12 -5.74
N ASP A 26 11.80 -6.28 -6.02
CA ASP A 26 11.28 -6.32 -7.40
C ASP A 26 11.54 -5.03 -8.16
N MET A 27 11.49 -3.89 -7.47
CA MET A 27 11.77 -2.58 -8.07
C MET A 27 13.26 -2.35 -8.35
N GLY A 28 14.12 -3.27 -7.91
CA GLY A 28 15.58 -3.13 -8.06
C GLY A 28 16.18 -2.11 -7.11
N VAL A 29 15.47 -1.73 -6.05
CA VAL A 29 16.00 -0.80 -5.05
C VAL A 29 16.94 -1.57 -4.11
N PRO A 30 18.18 -1.12 -3.93
CA PRO A 30 19.06 -1.73 -2.94
C PRO A 30 18.47 -1.57 -1.54
N ILE A 31 18.31 -2.67 -0.81
CA ILE A 31 17.78 -2.64 0.56
C ILE A 31 18.57 -3.57 1.48
N ASP A 32 18.59 -3.21 2.75
CA ASP A 32 18.96 -4.11 3.83
C ASP A 32 17.68 -4.79 4.33
N ALA A 33 17.41 -6.00 3.85
CA ALA A 33 16.15 -6.70 4.15
C ALA A 33 16.00 -6.97 5.65
N LEU A 34 17.06 -7.39 6.33
CA LEU A 34 17.01 -7.64 7.78
C LEU A 34 16.81 -6.35 8.56
N GLY A 35 17.54 -5.29 8.19
CA GLY A 35 17.40 -3.99 8.83
C GLY A 35 16.02 -3.39 8.62
N LEU A 36 15.50 -3.46 7.40
CA LEU A 36 14.14 -2.96 7.12
C LEU A 36 13.09 -3.74 7.91
N GLY A 37 13.18 -5.06 7.93
CA GLY A 37 12.24 -5.89 8.71
C GLY A 37 12.30 -5.58 10.20
N ALA A 38 13.50 -5.35 10.74
CA ALA A 38 13.72 -5.06 12.15
C ALA A 38 13.07 -3.74 12.60
N VAL A 39 12.92 -2.76 11.70
CA VAL A 39 12.28 -1.47 12.02
C VAL A 39 10.82 -1.42 11.56
N PHE A 40 10.46 -2.09 10.48
CA PHE A 40 9.09 -2.08 9.97
C PHE A 40 8.12 -2.87 10.85
N ARG A 41 8.55 -4.02 11.38
CA ARG A 41 7.70 -4.84 12.24
C ARG A 41 7.26 -4.09 13.51
N PRO A 42 8.16 -3.45 14.30
CA PRO A 42 7.71 -2.62 15.44
C PRO A 42 6.84 -1.44 15.01
N TRP A 43 7.11 -0.86 13.83
CA TRP A 43 6.30 0.22 13.30
C TRP A 43 4.86 -0.25 13.05
N LEU A 44 4.66 -1.45 12.49
CA LEU A 44 3.33 -2.03 12.32
C LEU A 44 2.64 -2.23 13.67
N ALA A 45 3.37 -2.75 14.67
CA ALA A 45 2.83 -2.98 16.00
C ALA A 45 2.38 -1.70 16.68
N GLU A 46 3.03 -0.56 16.39
CA GLU A 46 2.66 0.75 16.90
C GLU A 46 1.51 1.36 16.10
N MET A 47 1.57 1.30 14.78
CA MET A 47 0.69 2.08 13.90
C MET A 47 -0.66 1.41 13.65
N MET A 48 -0.69 0.09 13.54
CA MET A 48 -1.93 -0.61 13.19
C MET A 48 -3.00 -0.54 14.28
N PRO A 49 -2.67 -0.79 15.57
CA PRO A 49 -3.69 -0.69 16.62
C PRO A 49 -4.28 0.71 16.77
N LYS A 50 -3.52 1.74 16.42
CA LYS A 50 -3.97 3.13 16.49
C LYS A 50 -4.75 3.57 15.25
N GLY A 51 -4.91 2.69 14.26
CA GLY A 51 -5.56 3.03 13.00
C GLY A 51 -4.77 3.99 12.12
N ARG A 52 -3.48 4.17 12.39
CA ARG A 52 -2.60 5.05 11.59
C ARG A 52 -2.04 4.39 10.36
N TYR A 53 -1.93 3.07 10.37
CA TYR A 53 -1.69 2.26 9.17
C TYR A 53 -2.78 1.22 9.09
N ARG A 54 -3.41 1.13 7.93
CA ARG A 54 -4.50 0.20 7.67
C ARG A 54 -4.17 -0.56 6.40
N ALA A 55 -4.29 -1.87 6.44
CA ALA A 55 -3.89 -2.71 5.31
C ALA A 55 -4.98 -3.71 4.95
N TRP A 56 -4.96 -4.15 3.71
CA TRP A 56 -5.83 -5.20 3.18
C TRP A 56 -4.96 -6.27 2.57
N VAL A 57 -5.42 -7.50 2.66
CA VAL A 57 -4.73 -8.66 2.11
C VAL A 57 -5.69 -9.52 1.31
N VAL A 58 -5.15 -10.22 0.34
CA VAL A 58 -5.86 -11.24 -0.42
C VAL A 58 -5.19 -12.57 -0.13
N GLU A 59 -5.98 -13.58 0.19
CA GLU A 59 -5.49 -14.89 0.56
C GLU A 59 -6.21 -16.01 -0.15
N THR A 60 -5.56 -17.18 -0.19
CA THR A 60 -6.14 -18.44 -0.66
C THR A 60 -5.90 -19.50 0.40
N ASP A 61 -6.69 -20.58 0.36
CA ASP A 61 -6.51 -21.70 1.29
C ASP A 61 -5.17 -22.40 1.10
N LEU A 62 -4.68 -22.47 -0.17
CA LEU A 62 -3.46 -23.21 -0.47
C LEU A 62 -2.19 -22.42 -0.21
N ALA A 63 -2.21 -21.12 -0.48
CA ALA A 63 -0.98 -20.30 -0.49
C ALA A 63 -0.92 -19.26 0.64
N GLY A 64 -1.99 -19.11 1.42
CA GLY A 64 -2.08 -18.06 2.41
C GLY A 64 -2.20 -16.68 1.75
N ILE A 65 -1.58 -15.66 2.32
CA ILE A 65 -1.64 -14.30 1.81
C ILE A 65 -0.74 -14.18 0.57
N VAL A 66 -1.32 -13.72 -0.54
CA VAL A 66 -0.66 -13.63 -1.84
C VAL A 66 -0.63 -12.22 -2.41
N SER A 67 -1.37 -11.28 -1.84
CA SER A 67 -1.40 -9.89 -2.28
C SER A 67 -1.81 -8.98 -1.13
N GLY A 68 -1.49 -7.71 -1.23
CA GLY A 68 -1.90 -6.73 -0.23
C GLY A 68 -1.52 -5.31 -0.60
N GLY A 69 -1.91 -4.41 0.28
CA GLY A 69 -1.60 -2.99 0.20
C GLY A 69 -2.13 -2.28 1.43
N GLY A 70 -1.64 -1.08 1.67
CA GLY A 70 -2.06 -0.33 2.86
C GLY A 70 -1.99 1.17 2.67
N ILE A 71 -2.52 1.88 3.66
CA ILE A 71 -2.57 3.34 3.66
C ILE A 71 -2.18 3.90 5.02
N THR A 72 -1.60 5.10 4.98
CA THR A 72 -1.58 6.02 6.11
C THR A 72 -2.49 7.19 5.81
N ILE A 73 -3.11 7.75 6.84
CA ILE A 73 -3.93 8.96 6.71
C ILE A 73 -3.10 10.14 7.19
N LEU A 74 -2.83 11.06 6.28
CA LEU A 74 -2.02 12.23 6.55
C LEU A 74 -2.93 13.45 6.68
N GLN A 75 -2.61 14.33 7.63
CA GLN A 75 -3.13 15.68 7.63
C GLN A 75 -2.47 16.42 6.47
N TRP A 76 -3.29 17.00 5.60
CA TRP A 76 -2.81 17.58 4.36
C TRP A 76 -3.50 18.93 4.13
N PRO A 77 -2.75 20.00 3.86
CA PRO A 77 -3.38 21.29 3.63
C PRO A 77 -4.27 21.25 2.39
N PRO A 78 -5.45 21.86 2.45
CA PRO A 78 -6.30 22.01 1.27
C PRO A 78 -5.55 22.72 0.15
N GLY A 79 -5.80 22.31 -1.09
CA GLY A 79 -5.12 22.89 -2.25
C GLY A 79 -5.90 22.71 -3.53
N PRO A 80 -5.31 23.13 -4.66
CA PRO A 80 -5.96 22.96 -5.96
C PRO A 80 -6.26 21.48 -6.23
N GLY A 81 -7.48 21.18 -6.62
CA GLY A 81 -7.90 19.82 -6.93
C GLY A 81 -8.37 19.00 -5.76
N TYR A 82 -8.16 19.46 -4.53
CA TYR A 82 -8.70 18.81 -3.33
C TYR A 82 -8.91 19.84 -2.23
N LEU A 83 -10.12 19.90 -1.70
CA LEU A 83 -10.51 20.90 -0.69
C LEU A 83 -10.61 20.32 0.73
N GLY A 84 -10.36 19.04 0.89
CA GLY A 84 -10.29 18.38 2.18
C GLY A 84 -8.95 18.60 2.87
N ASP A 85 -8.86 18.13 4.11
CA ASP A 85 -7.68 18.28 4.96
C ASP A 85 -6.99 16.95 5.27
N ARG A 86 -7.40 15.86 4.60
CA ARG A 86 -6.83 14.52 4.78
C ARG A 86 -6.46 13.92 3.44
N LEU A 87 -5.33 13.22 3.44
CA LEU A 87 -4.84 12.49 2.28
C LEU A 87 -4.54 11.05 2.70
N ALA A 88 -5.05 10.09 1.97
CA ALA A 88 -4.62 8.70 2.14
C ALA A 88 -3.42 8.44 1.24
N PHE A 89 -2.30 8.07 1.84
CA PHE A 89 -1.10 7.70 1.09
C PHE A 89 -1.00 6.19 1.02
N VAL A 90 -0.92 5.64 -0.19
CA VAL A 90 -0.93 4.19 -0.44
C VAL A 90 0.49 3.67 -0.48
N TYR A 91 0.73 2.55 0.22
CA TYR A 91 2.02 1.88 0.30
C TYR A 91 1.86 0.38 0.10
N ASN A 92 2.96 -0.27 -0.22
CA ASN A 92 3.12 -1.73 -0.09
C ASN A 92 2.15 -2.54 -0.94
N VAL A 93 1.70 -2.00 -2.07
CA VAL A 93 0.89 -2.77 -3.02
C VAL A 93 1.79 -3.80 -3.69
N TYR A 94 1.51 -5.05 -3.40
CA TYR A 94 2.33 -6.17 -3.85
C TYR A 94 1.48 -7.40 -4.09
N THR A 95 1.83 -8.16 -5.12
CA THR A 95 1.24 -9.46 -5.42
C THR A 95 2.37 -10.46 -5.68
N GLU A 96 2.28 -11.62 -5.04
CA GLU A 96 3.25 -12.70 -5.26
C GLU A 96 3.33 -13.06 -6.75
N PRO A 97 4.54 -13.34 -7.28
CA PRO A 97 4.72 -13.53 -8.72
C PRO A 97 3.79 -14.55 -9.35
N ASP A 98 3.55 -15.68 -8.69
CA ASP A 98 2.71 -16.76 -9.22
C ASP A 98 1.23 -16.39 -9.27
N HIS A 99 0.84 -15.28 -8.65
CA HIS A 99 -0.55 -14.84 -8.55
C HIS A 99 -0.81 -13.53 -9.31
N ARG A 100 0.18 -13.07 -10.08
CA ARG A 100 0.06 -11.82 -10.84
C ARG A 100 -0.84 -11.99 -12.06
N ARG A 101 -1.30 -10.83 -12.59
CA ARG A 101 -2.18 -10.73 -13.76
C ARG A 101 -3.52 -11.43 -13.57
N ARG A 102 -4.01 -11.42 -12.34
CA ARG A 102 -5.31 -11.98 -11.96
C ARG A 102 -6.22 -10.95 -11.32
N GLY A 103 -5.85 -9.68 -11.40
CA GLY A 103 -6.65 -8.57 -10.86
C GLY A 103 -6.56 -8.36 -9.34
N LEU A 104 -5.58 -8.97 -8.66
CA LEU A 104 -5.49 -8.87 -7.19
C LEU A 104 -5.11 -7.46 -6.73
N GLY A 105 -4.19 -6.81 -7.43
CA GLY A 105 -3.84 -5.42 -7.13
C GLY A 105 -5.04 -4.49 -7.24
N ARG A 106 -5.87 -4.68 -8.27
CA ARG A 106 -7.11 -3.92 -8.42
C ARG A 106 -8.08 -4.21 -7.28
N MET A 107 -8.22 -5.48 -6.90
CA MET A 107 -9.09 -5.88 -5.78
C MET A 107 -8.69 -5.16 -4.49
N VAL A 108 -7.39 -5.10 -4.20
CA VAL A 108 -6.87 -4.39 -3.03
C VAL A 108 -7.15 -2.88 -3.13
N MET A 109 -6.88 -2.28 -4.28
CA MET A 109 -7.09 -0.84 -4.48
C MET A 109 -8.56 -0.47 -4.41
N ASP A 110 -9.45 -1.29 -4.96
CA ASP A 110 -10.90 -1.06 -4.86
C ASP A 110 -11.36 -1.06 -3.40
N ALA A 111 -10.84 -1.96 -2.58
CA ALA A 111 -11.14 -1.99 -1.15
C ALA A 111 -10.64 -0.74 -0.43
N ILE A 112 -9.43 -0.30 -0.75
CA ILE A 112 -8.86 0.95 -0.21
C ILE A 112 -9.74 2.14 -0.59
N HIS A 113 -10.14 2.25 -1.86
CA HIS A 113 -10.98 3.34 -2.33
C HIS A 113 -12.34 3.34 -1.64
N ALA A 114 -12.96 2.18 -1.51
CA ALA A 114 -14.27 2.05 -0.84
C ALA A 114 -14.17 2.50 0.62
N TRP A 115 -13.13 2.06 1.33
CA TRP A 115 -12.91 2.47 2.71
C TRP A 115 -12.71 3.98 2.83
N CYS A 116 -11.90 4.57 1.96
CA CYS A 116 -11.67 6.01 1.96
C CYS A 116 -12.96 6.80 1.70
N ARG A 117 -13.78 6.35 0.75
CA ARG A 117 -15.07 6.99 0.49
C ARG A 117 -15.97 6.96 1.73
N ASP A 118 -16.06 5.82 2.39
CA ASP A 118 -16.88 5.65 3.59
C ASP A 118 -16.40 6.56 4.73
N GLU A 119 -15.11 6.81 4.83
CA GLU A 119 -14.52 7.70 5.84
C GLU A 119 -14.51 9.17 5.42
N GLY A 120 -15.01 9.49 4.23
CA GLY A 120 -15.01 10.85 3.73
C GLY A 120 -13.66 11.36 3.26
N ILE A 121 -12.71 10.47 3.03
CA ILE A 121 -11.39 10.82 2.49
C ILE A 121 -11.48 10.77 0.97
N ARG A 122 -11.22 11.90 0.32
CA ARG A 122 -11.47 12.05 -1.12
C ARG A 122 -10.21 12.20 -1.94
N SER A 123 -9.04 12.23 -1.31
CA SER A 123 -7.77 12.39 -2.00
C SER A 123 -6.83 11.27 -1.59
N LEU A 124 -6.26 10.60 -2.59
CA LEU A 124 -5.27 9.55 -2.40
C LEU A 124 -4.04 9.89 -3.22
N ALA A 125 -2.88 9.51 -2.70
CA ALA A 125 -1.61 9.64 -3.40
C ALA A 125 -0.81 8.35 -3.26
N LEU A 126 0.08 8.10 -4.20
CA LEU A 126 1.01 6.97 -4.16
C LEU A 126 2.23 7.27 -5.01
N ASN A 127 3.29 6.53 -4.77
CA ASN A 127 4.43 6.49 -5.65
C ASN A 127 4.30 5.25 -6.54
N ALA A 128 4.05 5.45 -7.83
CA ALA A 128 3.83 4.35 -8.75
C ALA A 128 5.16 3.72 -9.16
N SER A 129 5.27 2.40 -9.03
CA SER A 129 6.33 1.66 -9.70
C SER A 129 6.07 1.63 -11.20
N ARG A 130 7.11 1.36 -12.00
CA ARG A 130 6.95 1.26 -13.45
C ARG A 130 5.89 0.23 -13.85
N THR A 131 5.89 -0.93 -13.18
CA THR A 131 4.95 -2.00 -13.47
C THR A 131 3.55 -1.74 -12.92
N GLY A 132 3.43 -0.97 -11.85
CA GLY A 132 2.13 -0.63 -11.23
C GLY A 132 1.42 0.54 -11.88
N GLN A 133 2.17 1.44 -12.54
CA GLN A 133 1.62 2.66 -13.09
C GLN A 133 0.41 2.43 -14.02
N PRO A 134 0.42 1.45 -14.96
CA PRO A 134 -0.75 1.24 -15.81
C PRO A 134 -2.03 0.91 -15.03
N LEU A 135 -1.93 0.14 -13.95
CA LEU A 135 -3.08 -0.15 -13.10
C LEU A 135 -3.63 1.14 -12.50
N TYR A 136 -2.77 1.95 -11.89
CA TYR A 136 -3.19 3.18 -11.22
C TYR A 136 -3.80 4.18 -12.21
N GLU A 137 -3.20 4.33 -13.38
CA GLU A 137 -3.76 5.18 -14.43
C GLU A 137 -5.16 4.70 -14.86
N SER A 138 -5.34 3.37 -14.98
CA SER A 138 -6.65 2.79 -15.32
C SER A 138 -7.70 3.05 -14.25
N MET A 139 -7.28 3.36 -13.02
CA MET A 139 -8.17 3.67 -11.90
C MET A 139 -8.36 5.19 -11.68
N GLY A 140 -7.79 6.01 -12.55
CA GLY A 140 -7.96 7.46 -12.52
C GLY A 140 -6.84 8.23 -11.84
N TYR A 141 -5.77 7.58 -11.41
CA TYR A 141 -4.61 8.28 -10.88
C TYR A 141 -3.89 9.02 -12.00
N VAL A 142 -3.43 10.23 -11.69
CA VAL A 142 -2.75 11.10 -12.65
C VAL A 142 -1.37 11.43 -12.10
N ALA A 143 -0.34 11.27 -12.92
CA ALA A 143 1.00 11.69 -12.54
C ALA A 143 1.05 13.21 -12.39
N THR A 144 1.59 13.68 -11.25
CA THR A 144 1.75 15.11 -11.02
C THR A 144 3.00 15.63 -11.74
N PRO A 145 2.99 16.92 -12.14
CA PRO A 145 4.16 17.50 -12.81
C PRO A 145 5.32 17.77 -11.84
N SER A 146 5.04 17.78 -10.53
CA SER A 146 6.05 18.09 -9.50
C SER A 146 6.65 16.80 -8.96
N PRO A 147 7.96 16.55 -9.14
CA PRO A 147 8.57 15.35 -8.63
C PRO A 147 8.65 15.39 -7.09
N MET A 148 8.42 14.26 -6.46
CA MET A 148 8.75 14.10 -5.05
C MET A 148 10.26 14.06 -4.89
N MET A 149 10.78 14.81 -3.91
CA MET A 149 12.20 14.82 -3.60
C MET A 149 12.41 14.33 -2.18
N PHE A 150 13.47 13.57 -1.97
CA PHE A 150 13.76 12.96 -0.68
C PHE A 150 15.17 13.33 -0.23
N LEU A 151 15.32 13.67 1.05
CA LEU A 151 16.61 13.91 1.70
C LEU A 151 16.63 13.19 3.04
N ALA A 152 17.62 12.36 3.26
CA ALA A 152 17.90 11.82 4.59
C ALA A 152 18.93 12.71 5.28
N LEU A 153 18.62 13.15 6.48
CA LEU A 153 19.55 13.93 7.31
C LEU A 153 20.31 12.99 8.24
N GLU A 154 21.66 13.18 8.31
CA GLU A 154 22.51 12.43 9.22
C GLU A 154 22.48 13.00 10.65
#